data_b883448fcd56e85bc48d476e3e24cd21
#
_entry.id   b883448fcd56e85bc48d476e3e24cd21
#
_cell.length_a   1.000
_cell.length_b   1.000
_cell.length_c   1.000
_cell.angle_alpha   90.00
_cell.angle_beta   90.00
_cell.angle_gamma   90.00
#
_symmetry.space_group_name_H-M   'P 1'
#
loop_
_entity.id
_entity.type
_entity.pdbx_description
1 polymer ?
#
loop_
_entity_poly.entity_id
_entity_poly.type
_entity_poly.pdbx_seq_one_letter_code
_entity_poly.pdbx_strand_id
1 'polypeptide(L)'
;MQKVLAGIVLGLMIFAAGCCNPGVISSQPVTLDAQQTGMWCWAASGQMTMNFIHPASNVQQCDEANKRFGLTDCCNSPTPGHCVNGGWPEYNKYSFTADTTSDAPLTWDQLTSQIYCSRKPFAFSWHWNGGGGHMMVATGYVIIDGVNYVSVNNPWPPNPSVSSGGVMEVDTYDKYNGGAGQDHTHWNDYYNITYTGGQ
;
A
#
# COMPACT_ATOMS: atom_id res chain seq x y z
N MET A 1 23.60 49.78 46.45
CA MET A 1 23.17 49.45 45.10
C MET A 1 23.37 47.95 44.90
N GLN A 2 22.31 47.19 45.07
CA GLN A 2 22.34 45.71 44.99
C GLN A 2 21.77 45.32 43.62
N LYS A 3 22.59 44.70 42.73
CA LYS A 3 22.18 44.20 41.44
C LYS A 3 21.57 42.82 41.62
N VAL A 4 20.28 42.70 41.33
CA VAL A 4 19.56 41.42 41.25
C VAL A 4 19.81 40.86 39.85
N LEU A 5 20.53 39.72 39.75
CA LEU A 5 20.61 38.93 38.53
C LEU A 5 19.37 38.03 38.43
N ALA A 6 18.52 38.30 37.45
CA ALA A 6 17.43 37.41 37.11
C ALA A 6 17.98 36.27 36.20
N GLY A 7 18.07 35.06 36.75
CA GLY A 7 18.39 33.87 36.01
C GLY A 7 17.19 33.41 35.18
N ILE A 8 17.33 33.41 33.86
CA ILE A 8 16.35 32.78 32.94
C ILE A 8 16.59 31.29 32.97
N VAL A 9 15.69 30.52 33.59
CA VAL A 9 15.67 29.05 33.49
C VAL A 9 14.99 28.71 32.17
N LEU A 10 15.79 28.35 31.17
CA LEU A 10 15.30 27.83 29.90
C LEU A 10 14.87 26.37 30.13
N GLY A 11 13.58 26.15 30.37
CA GLY A 11 13.00 24.82 30.48
C GLY A 11 13.08 24.08 29.13
N LEU A 12 13.97 23.10 29.03
CA LEU A 12 14.04 22.19 27.90
C LEU A 12 12.81 21.27 27.96
N MET A 13 11.75 21.59 27.20
CA MET A 13 10.64 20.65 26.98
C MET A 13 11.14 19.50 26.10
N ILE A 14 11.53 18.40 26.74
CA ILE A 14 11.74 17.14 26.05
C ILE A 14 10.36 16.62 25.66
N PHE A 15 9.96 16.81 24.39
CA PHE A 15 8.86 16.08 23.80
C PHE A 15 9.30 14.60 23.74
N ALA A 16 8.87 13.81 24.70
CA ALA A 16 8.91 12.35 24.54
C ALA A 16 8.01 12.02 23.36
N ALA A 17 8.59 11.83 22.17
CA ALA A 17 7.91 11.15 21.09
C ALA A 17 7.50 9.80 21.66
N GLY A 18 6.22 9.61 21.95
CA GLY A 18 5.69 8.35 22.44
C GLY A 18 6.06 7.26 21.44
N CYS A 19 6.95 6.35 21.82
CA CYS A 19 7.30 5.21 20.98
C CYS A 19 6.03 4.41 20.77
N CYS A 20 5.52 4.43 19.52
CA CYS A 20 4.44 3.54 19.15
C CYS A 20 5.00 2.10 19.17
N ASN A 21 4.40 1.23 19.96
CA ASN A 21 4.79 -0.16 20.06
C ASN A 21 3.70 -1.03 19.43
N PRO A 22 3.93 -1.61 18.24
CA PRO A 22 2.96 -2.46 17.58
C PRO A 22 2.58 -3.66 18.44
N GLY A 23 1.27 -3.94 18.53
CA GLY A 23 0.75 -5.14 19.19
C GLY A 23 0.94 -6.40 18.34
N VAL A 24 0.40 -7.52 18.81
CA VAL A 24 0.49 -8.83 18.12
C VAL A 24 -0.45 -8.95 16.92
N ILE A 25 -1.39 -8.04 16.77
CA ILE A 25 -2.38 -8.01 15.67
C ILE A 25 -2.81 -6.58 15.38
N SER A 26 -2.95 -6.26 14.10
CA SER A 26 -3.60 -5.03 13.62
C SER A 26 -4.10 -5.23 12.20
N SER A 27 -5.18 -4.52 11.85
CA SER A 27 -5.68 -4.47 10.47
C SER A 27 -6.32 -3.12 10.17
N GLN A 28 -6.32 -2.76 8.89
CA GLN A 28 -6.99 -1.59 8.35
C GLN A 28 -8.20 -2.05 7.52
N PRO A 29 -9.37 -1.42 7.65
CA PRO A 29 -10.60 -1.83 6.96
C PRO A 29 -10.58 -1.36 5.48
N VAL A 30 -9.64 -1.87 4.71
CA VAL A 30 -9.52 -1.57 3.28
C VAL A 30 -10.54 -2.40 2.52
N THR A 31 -11.40 -1.74 1.73
CA THR A 31 -12.31 -2.46 0.84
C THR A 31 -11.48 -3.24 -0.20
N LEU A 32 -11.80 -4.52 -0.37
CA LEU A 32 -11.20 -5.32 -1.43
C LEU A 32 -11.86 -4.97 -2.77
N ASP A 33 -11.07 -4.48 -3.70
CA ASP A 33 -11.46 -4.25 -5.08
C ASP A 33 -10.71 -5.22 -5.99
N ALA A 34 -11.43 -6.05 -6.75
CA ALA A 34 -10.83 -6.90 -7.76
C ALA A 34 -10.23 -6.07 -8.89
N GLN A 35 -9.17 -6.55 -9.52
CA GLN A 35 -8.70 -5.97 -10.77
C GLN A 35 -9.76 -6.18 -11.87
N GLN A 36 -10.04 -5.13 -12.66
CA GLN A 36 -11.08 -5.19 -13.70
C GLN A 36 -10.65 -5.99 -14.93
N THR A 37 -9.35 -6.09 -15.16
CA THR A 37 -8.76 -6.84 -16.29
C THR A 37 -7.61 -7.72 -15.81
N GLY A 38 -7.16 -8.66 -16.65
CA GLY A 38 -6.07 -9.59 -16.29
C GLY A 38 -4.71 -8.93 -15.97
N MET A 39 -4.52 -7.64 -16.29
CA MET A 39 -3.23 -6.96 -16.13
C MET A 39 -3.29 -5.75 -15.18
N TRP A 40 -4.41 -5.49 -14.49
CA TRP A 40 -4.61 -4.28 -13.72
C TRP A 40 -4.48 -4.47 -12.20
N CYS A 41 -3.73 -5.47 -11.73
CA CYS A 41 -3.44 -5.64 -10.30
C CYS A 41 -2.84 -4.37 -9.68
N TRP A 42 -1.98 -3.67 -10.42
CA TRP A 42 -1.37 -2.42 -10.00
C TRP A 42 -2.38 -1.28 -9.84
N ALA A 43 -3.34 -1.16 -10.76
CA ALA A 43 -4.39 -0.14 -10.70
C ALA A 43 -5.40 -0.44 -9.58
N ALA A 44 -5.77 -1.72 -9.39
CA ALA A 44 -6.61 -2.13 -8.27
C ALA A 44 -5.95 -1.84 -6.91
N SER A 45 -4.66 -2.12 -6.77
CA SER A 45 -3.91 -1.82 -5.56
C SER A 45 -3.76 -0.32 -5.32
N GLY A 46 -3.55 0.46 -6.40
CA GLY A 46 -3.57 1.93 -6.36
C GLY A 46 -4.93 2.46 -5.91
N GLN A 47 -6.01 2.00 -6.53
CA GLN A 47 -7.39 2.35 -6.16
C GLN A 47 -7.67 2.05 -4.69
N MET A 48 -7.40 0.83 -4.22
CA MET A 48 -7.64 0.42 -2.83
C MET A 48 -6.91 1.32 -1.83
N THR A 49 -5.64 1.58 -2.05
CA THR A 49 -4.82 2.37 -1.13
C THR A 49 -5.17 3.86 -1.16
N MET A 50 -5.34 4.46 -2.33
CA MET A 50 -5.68 5.87 -2.47
C MET A 50 -7.07 6.18 -1.93
N ASN A 51 -8.08 5.36 -2.25
CA ASN A 51 -9.43 5.56 -1.76
C ASN A 51 -9.58 5.29 -0.26
N PHE A 52 -8.76 4.40 0.32
CA PHE A 52 -8.70 4.24 1.78
C PHE A 52 -8.18 5.50 2.47
N ILE A 53 -7.11 6.11 1.94
CA ILE A 53 -6.46 7.27 2.56
C ILE A 53 -7.28 8.54 2.36
N HIS A 54 -7.85 8.73 1.18
CA HIS A 54 -8.68 9.90 0.85
C HIS A 54 -9.86 9.48 -0.04
N PRO A 55 -10.98 9.05 0.55
CA PRO A 55 -12.14 8.50 -0.19
C PRO A 55 -12.72 9.47 -1.24
N ALA A 56 -12.60 10.79 -1.00
CA ALA A 56 -13.08 11.80 -1.94
C ALA A 56 -12.29 11.81 -3.28
N SER A 57 -11.12 11.18 -3.34
CA SER A 57 -10.37 11.03 -4.59
C SER A 57 -11.08 10.14 -5.59
N ASN A 58 -11.89 9.19 -5.13
CA ASN A 58 -12.71 8.29 -5.94
C ASN A 58 -11.95 7.73 -7.15
N VAL A 59 -10.72 7.26 -6.90
CA VAL A 59 -9.82 6.73 -7.94
C VAL A 59 -10.45 5.50 -8.58
N GLN A 60 -10.37 5.42 -9.90
CA GLN A 60 -10.87 4.29 -10.70
C GLN A 60 -9.70 3.65 -11.47
N GLN A 61 -9.69 2.32 -11.58
CA GLN A 61 -8.63 1.60 -12.28
C GLN A 61 -8.47 2.02 -13.73
N CYS A 62 -9.58 2.23 -14.42
CA CYS A 62 -9.55 2.65 -15.82
C CYS A 62 -8.98 4.06 -16.01
N ASP A 63 -9.22 4.98 -15.05
CA ASP A 63 -8.62 6.31 -15.07
C ASP A 63 -7.12 6.26 -14.78
N GLU A 64 -6.68 5.36 -13.89
CA GLU A 64 -5.24 5.10 -13.68
C GLU A 64 -4.59 4.61 -14.97
N ALA A 65 -5.25 3.67 -15.69
CA ALA A 65 -4.77 3.17 -16.98
C ALA A 65 -4.69 4.30 -18.03
N ASN A 66 -5.73 5.14 -18.13
CA ASN A 66 -5.70 6.32 -19.00
C ASN A 66 -4.50 7.23 -18.69
N LYS A 67 -4.30 7.56 -17.43
CA LYS A 67 -3.20 8.45 -17.01
C LYS A 67 -1.84 7.83 -17.24
N ARG A 68 -1.70 6.53 -17.00
CA ARG A 68 -0.44 5.83 -17.17
C ARG A 68 -0.02 5.72 -18.63
N PHE A 69 -0.96 5.35 -19.51
CA PHE A 69 -0.66 5.06 -20.91
C PHE A 69 -0.88 6.28 -21.83
N GLY A 70 -1.36 7.41 -21.31
CA GLY A 70 -1.68 8.60 -22.12
C GLY A 70 -2.90 8.37 -23.03
N LEU A 71 -3.86 7.57 -22.55
CA LEU A 71 -5.08 7.19 -23.26
C LEU A 71 -6.31 7.91 -22.67
N THR A 72 -7.46 7.77 -23.31
CA THR A 72 -8.71 8.37 -22.84
C THR A 72 -9.90 7.42 -22.90
N ASP A 73 -9.70 6.20 -23.37
CA ASP A 73 -10.74 5.23 -23.67
C ASP A 73 -10.69 3.95 -22.82
N CYS A 74 -9.79 3.88 -21.84
CA CYS A 74 -9.65 2.68 -21.00
C CYS A 74 -10.87 2.42 -20.11
N CYS A 75 -11.74 3.43 -19.92
CA CYS A 75 -13.02 3.27 -19.22
C CYS A 75 -14.18 2.80 -20.10
N ASN A 76 -13.94 2.52 -21.38
CA ASN A 76 -14.96 1.95 -22.24
C ASN A 76 -15.32 0.51 -21.83
N SER A 77 -16.52 0.08 -22.13
CA SER A 77 -16.98 -1.28 -21.90
C SER A 77 -17.38 -1.93 -23.24
N PRO A 78 -16.73 -3.00 -23.67
CA PRO A 78 -15.59 -3.67 -23.02
C PRO A 78 -14.32 -2.80 -23.05
N THR A 79 -13.44 -3.02 -22.05
CA THR A 79 -12.14 -2.33 -22.00
C THR A 79 -11.30 -2.65 -23.23
N PRO A 80 -10.80 -1.63 -23.96
CA PRO A 80 -9.97 -1.86 -25.15
C PRO A 80 -8.69 -2.63 -24.83
N GLY A 81 -8.30 -3.54 -25.72
CA GLY A 81 -7.13 -4.41 -25.50
C GLY A 81 -5.81 -3.66 -25.31
N HIS A 82 -5.65 -2.48 -25.94
CA HIS A 82 -4.45 -1.65 -25.79
C HIS A 82 -4.34 -0.99 -24.39
N CYS A 83 -5.42 -0.99 -23.62
CA CYS A 83 -5.42 -0.54 -22.22
C CYS A 83 -5.00 -1.65 -21.25
N VAL A 84 -5.04 -2.93 -21.66
CA VAL A 84 -4.81 -4.08 -20.78
C VAL A 84 -3.32 -4.40 -20.70
N ASN A 85 -2.59 -3.59 -19.93
CA ASN A 85 -1.15 -3.71 -19.75
C ASN A 85 -0.76 -3.63 -18.28
N GLY A 86 0.41 -4.20 -17.96
CA GLY A 86 1.04 -4.06 -16.64
C GLY A 86 1.49 -2.63 -16.36
N GLY A 87 1.60 -2.28 -15.10
CA GLY A 87 1.97 -0.93 -14.69
C GLY A 87 2.29 -0.83 -13.21
N TRP A 88 2.34 0.41 -12.74
CA TRP A 88 2.52 0.80 -11.35
C TRP A 88 1.48 1.86 -10.99
N PRO A 89 1.04 1.95 -9.72
CA PRO A 89 0.07 2.96 -9.30
C PRO A 89 0.53 4.39 -9.61
N GLU A 90 -0.39 5.21 -10.07
CA GLU A 90 -0.11 6.59 -10.50
C GLU A 90 -0.36 7.61 -9.36
N TYR A 91 0.18 7.35 -8.16
CA TYR A 91 -0.03 8.15 -6.95
C TYR A 91 0.12 9.65 -7.19
N ASN A 92 1.19 10.07 -7.86
CA ASN A 92 1.49 11.48 -8.11
C ASN A 92 0.47 12.17 -9.02
N LYS A 93 -0.19 11.42 -9.90
CA LYS A 93 -1.24 11.96 -10.80
C LYS A 93 -2.59 12.14 -10.10
N TYR A 94 -2.68 11.69 -8.85
CA TYR A 94 -3.85 11.87 -7.98
C TYR A 94 -3.54 12.70 -6.73
N SER A 95 -2.45 13.45 -6.74
CA SER A 95 -1.99 14.25 -5.59
C SER A 95 -1.68 13.39 -4.36
N PHE A 96 -1.12 12.21 -4.55
CA PHE A 96 -0.55 11.41 -3.48
C PHE A 96 0.96 11.32 -3.64
N THR A 97 1.63 11.16 -2.52
CA THR A 97 3.03 10.73 -2.44
C THR A 97 3.10 9.35 -1.84
N ALA A 98 4.13 8.59 -2.18
CA ALA A 98 4.46 7.31 -1.58
C ALA A 98 5.98 7.17 -1.50
N ASP A 99 6.46 6.56 -0.42
CA ASP A 99 7.82 6.03 -0.37
C ASP A 99 7.83 4.67 -1.06
N THR A 100 8.97 4.29 -1.62
CA THR A 100 9.12 3.00 -2.31
C THR A 100 10.37 2.28 -1.86
N THR A 101 10.30 0.95 -1.77
CA THR A 101 11.47 0.08 -1.74
C THR A 101 11.88 -0.31 -3.17
N SER A 102 13.02 -0.93 -3.34
CA SER A 102 13.47 -1.48 -4.62
C SER A 102 14.08 -2.85 -4.39
N ASP A 103 13.45 -3.87 -4.96
CA ASP A 103 13.85 -5.28 -4.86
C ASP A 103 14.06 -5.76 -3.39
N ALA A 104 13.33 -5.17 -2.48
CA ALA A 104 13.41 -5.46 -1.05
C ALA A 104 12.06 -5.24 -0.35
N PRO A 105 11.65 -6.15 0.55
CA PRO A 105 10.47 -5.99 1.38
C PRO A 105 10.71 -4.99 2.52
N LEU A 106 9.63 -4.40 3.05
CA LEU A 106 9.68 -3.79 4.37
C LEU A 106 10.08 -4.85 5.40
N THR A 107 10.95 -4.49 6.34
CA THR A 107 11.21 -5.34 7.50
C THR A 107 9.94 -5.54 8.31
N TRP A 108 9.88 -6.60 9.13
CA TRP A 108 8.71 -6.84 9.99
C TRP A 108 8.36 -5.62 10.86
N ASP A 109 9.36 -4.97 11.44
CA ASP A 109 9.16 -3.78 12.28
C ASP A 109 8.61 -2.59 11.47
N GLN A 110 9.09 -2.40 10.24
CA GLN A 110 8.58 -1.36 9.35
C GLN A 110 7.14 -1.65 8.92
N LEU A 111 6.83 -2.90 8.55
CA LEU A 111 5.49 -3.34 8.18
C LEU A 111 4.50 -3.13 9.33
N THR A 112 4.82 -3.63 10.52
CA THR A 112 3.95 -3.51 11.68
C THR A 112 3.77 -2.05 12.10
N SER A 113 4.82 -1.24 12.03
CA SER A 113 4.75 0.20 12.28
C SER A 113 3.87 0.92 11.25
N GLN A 114 3.96 0.55 9.97
CA GLN A 114 3.14 1.10 8.90
C GLN A 114 1.65 0.83 9.15
N ILE A 115 1.30 -0.42 9.49
CA ILE A 115 -0.10 -0.83 9.71
C ILE A 115 -0.63 -0.32 11.05
N TYR A 116 0.12 -0.47 12.14
CA TYR A 116 -0.35 -0.17 13.50
C TYR A 116 -0.18 1.31 13.86
N CYS A 117 1.04 1.83 13.71
CA CYS A 117 1.36 3.19 14.17
C CYS A 117 0.87 4.23 13.18
N SER A 118 1.13 4.04 11.89
CA SER A 118 0.68 4.96 10.84
C SER A 118 -0.79 4.77 10.46
N ARG A 119 -1.39 3.62 10.83
CA ARG A 119 -2.76 3.23 10.47
C ARG A 119 -3.03 3.29 8.98
N LYS A 120 -2.06 2.90 8.18
CA LYS A 120 -2.13 2.93 6.72
C LYS A 120 -1.84 1.57 6.13
N PRO A 121 -2.66 1.10 5.18
CA PRO A 121 -2.28 -0.01 4.31
C PRO A 121 -1.15 0.43 3.40
N PHE A 122 -0.56 -0.52 2.69
CA PHE A 122 0.43 -0.23 1.66
C PHE A 122 0.32 -1.24 0.51
N ALA A 123 0.66 -0.84 -0.71
CA ALA A 123 0.72 -1.75 -1.84
C ALA A 123 2.10 -2.39 -1.91
N PHE A 124 2.15 -3.66 -2.30
CA PHE A 124 3.38 -4.39 -2.52
C PHE A 124 3.30 -5.26 -3.78
N SER A 125 4.44 -5.65 -4.32
CA SER A 125 4.50 -6.42 -5.54
C SER A 125 5.52 -7.54 -5.48
N TRP A 126 5.18 -8.63 -6.17
CA TRP A 126 6.04 -9.76 -6.45
C TRP A 126 6.50 -9.77 -7.90
N HIS A 127 7.72 -10.25 -8.12
CA HIS A 127 8.26 -10.60 -9.41
C HIS A 127 8.31 -12.13 -9.52
N TRP A 128 7.54 -12.69 -10.43
CA TRP A 128 7.49 -14.14 -10.62
C TRP A 128 8.79 -14.68 -11.21
N ASN A 129 9.27 -15.82 -10.73
CA ASN A 129 10.48 -16.49 -11.26
C ASN A 129 10.36 -16.81 -12.77
N GLY A 130 9.14 -16.95 -13.27
CA GLY A 130 8.83 -17.15 -14.70
C GLY A 130 8.67 -15.87 -15.51
N GLY A 131 8.87 -14.70 -14.90
CA GLY A 131 8.64 -13.37 -15.50
C GLY A 131 7.24 -12.81 -15.25
N GLY A 132 7.13 -11.48 -15.34
CA GLY A 132 5.94 -10.75 -14.95
C GLY A 132 5.88 -10.54 -13.45
N GLY A 133 4.76 -10.03 -12.95
CA GLY A 133 4.60 -9.76 -11.52
C GLY A 133 3.14 -9.63 -11.12
N HIS A 134 2.92 -9.43 -9.84
CA HIS A 134 1.61 -9.23 -9.27
C HIS A 134 1.68 -8.19 -8.15
N MET A 135 0.68 -7.33 -8.06
CA MET A 135 0.58 -6.32 -7.00
C MET A 135 -0.66 -6.55 -6.16
N MET A 136 -0.50 -6.37 -4.86
CA MET A 136 -1.51 -6.60 -3.84
C MET A 136 -1.43 -5.50 -2.78
N VAL A 137 -2.35 -5.52 -1.80
CA VAL A 137 -2.36 -4.55 -0.70
C VAL A 137 -2.21 -5.29 0.63
N ALA A 138 -1.19 -4.96 1.40
CA ALA A 138 -1.06 -5.37 2.79
C ALA A 138 -2.00 -4.50 3.65
N THR A 139 -2.94 -5.14 4.31
CA THR A 139 -4.00 -4.48 5.10
C THR A 139 -3.86 -4.72 6.59
N GLY A 140 -3.07 -5.71 7.00
CA GLY A 140 -2.94 -6.07 8.40
C GLY A 140 -1.79 -7.05 8.64
N TYR A 141 -1.65 -7.42 9.90
CA TYR A 141 -0.73 -8.47 10.32
C TYR A 141 -1.24 -9.17 11.59
N VAL A 142 -0.74 -10.37 11.83
CA VAL A 142 -0.96 -11.11 13.06
C VAL A 142 0.25 -11.99 13.37
N ILE A 143 0.55 -12.17 14.66
CA ILE A 143 1.55 -13.13 15.15
C ILE A 143 0.81 -14.29 15.78
N ILE A 144 0.99 -15.50 15.26
CA ILE A 144 0.37 -16.73 15.77
C ILE A 144 1.49 -17.73 16.07
N ASP A 145 1.60 -18.17 17.31
CA ASP A 145 2.61 -19.15 17.77
C ASP A 145 4.06 -18.75 17.39
N GLY A 146 4.35 -17.44 17.43
CA GLY A 146 5.66 -16.89 17.07
C GLY A 146 5.91 -16.77 15.56
N VAL A 147 4.96 -17.12 14.72
CA VAL A 147 5.03 -16.95 13.26
C VAL A 147 4.34 -15.64 12.85
N ASN A 148 5.01 -14.89 12.01
CA ASN A 148 4.54 -13.61 11.47
C ASN A 148 3.68 -13.83 10.22
N TYR A 149 2.48 -13.24 10.19
CA TYR A 149 1.55 -13.31 9.07
C TYR A 149 1.14 -11.91 8.62
N VAL A 150 0.90 -11.73 7.32
CA VAL A 150 0.41 -10.50 6.68
C VAL A 150 -0.99 -10.75 6.14
N SER A 151 -1.93 -9.87 6.47
CA SER A 151 -3.28 -9.87 5.86
C SER A 151 -3.21 -9.10 4.54
N VAL A 152 -3.71 -9.70 3.47
CA VAL A 152 -3.56 -9.22 2.10
C VAL A 152 -4.90 -9.13 1.40
N ASN A 153 -5.17 -7.99 0.75
CA ASN A 153 -6.16 -7.88 -0.30
C ASN A 153 -5.50 -8.20 -1.63
N ASN A 154 -5.78 -9.39 -2.17
CA ASN A 154 -5.32 -9.83 -3.48
C ASN A 154 -6.40 -9.51 -4.52
N PRO A 155 -6.14 -8.62 -5.50
CA PRO A 155 -7.14 -8.25 -6.51
C PRO A 155 -7.45 -9.35 -7.53
N TRP A 156 -6.74 -10.47 -7.52
CA TRP A 156 -7.01 -11.64 -8.35
C TRP A 156 -8.02 -12.59 -7.68
N PRO A 157 -8.95 -13.22 -8.39
CA PRO A 157 -9.18 -13.16 -9.85
C PRO A 157 -9.84 -11.87 -10.31
N PRO A 158 -9.61 -11.48 -11.59
CA PRO A 158 -10.19 -10.28 -12.16
C PRO A 158 -11.71 -10.39 -12.28
N ASN A 159 -12.40 -9.27 -12.10
CA ASN A 159 -13.83 -9.13 -12.36
C ASN A 159 -14.14 -7.69 -12.79
N PRO A 160 -14.89 -7.46 -13.88
CA PRO A 160 -15.34 -6.13 -14.29
C PRO A 160 -16.14 -5.41 -13.17
N SER A 161 -16.87 -6.15 -12.35
CA SER A 161 -17.46 -5.64 -11.12
C SER A 161 -16.47 -5.86 -9.98
N VAL A 162 -15.73 -4.81 -9.62
CA VAL A 162 -14.64 -4.87 -8.62
C VAL A 162 -15.05 -5.49 -7.28
N SER A 163 -16.32 -5.45 -6.93
CA SER A 163 -16.86 -6.01 -5.69
C SER A 163 -17.10 -7.53 -5.72
N SER A 164 -16.89 -8.20 -6.84
CA SER A 164 -17.25 -9.62 -7.04
C SER A 164 -16.07 -10.53 -7.34
N GLY A 165 -14.85 -9.99 -7.39
CA GLY A 165 -13.61 -10.75 -7.57
C GLY A 165 -12.62 -10.44 -6.47
N GLY A 166 -11.38 -10.85 -6.68
CA GLY A 166 -10.34 -10.72 -5.67
C GLY A 166 -10.55 -11.68 -4.49
N VAL A 167 -9.56 -11.80 -3.65
CA VAL A 167 -9.64 -12.60 -2.41
C VAL A 167 -8.88 -11.90 -1.28
N MET A 168 -9.36 -12.06 -0.04
CA MET A 168 -8.58 -11.72 1.16
C MET A 168 -7.78 -12.95 1.58
N GLU A 169 -6.48 -12.77 1.76
CA GLU A 169 -5.55 -13.82 2.14
C GLU A 169 -4.82 -13.46 3.43
N VAL A 170 -4.30 -14.49 4.11
CA VAL A 170 -3.37 -14.34 5.23
C VAL A 170 -2.13 -15.17 4.89
N ASP A 171 -1.07 -14.50 4.54
CA ASP A 171 0.19 -15.10 4.09
C ASP A 171 1.23 -15.02 5.19
N THR A 172 2.17 -15.97 5.23
CA THR A 172 3.33 -15.81 6.09
C THR A 172 4.18 -14.62 5.65
N TYR A 173 4.89 -14.01 6.59
CA TYR A 173 5.84 -12.95 6.25
C TYR A 173 6.94 -13.44 5.29
N ASP A 174 7.33 -14.72 5.36
CA ASP A 174 8.27 -15.33 4.42
C ASP A 174 7.71 -15.39 2.98
N LYS A 175 6.40 -15.67 2.83
CA LYS A 175 5.75 -15.61 1.52
C LYS A 175 5.70 -14.16 1.01
N TYR A 176 5.32 -13.20 1.86
CA TYR A 176 5.36 -11.78 1.49
C TYR A 176 6.76 -11.35 1.01
N ASN A 177 7.81 -11.79 1.68
CA ASN A 177 9.21 -11.47 1.34
C ASN A 177 9.71 -12.10 0.04
N GLY A 178 9.04 -13.12 -0.50
CA GLY A 178 9.59 -13.91 -1.60
C GLY A 178 10.85 -14.67 -1.19
N GLY A 179 10.86 -15.25 0.01
CA GLY A 179 11.98 -15.97 0.56
C GLY A 179 12.32 -17.28 -0.16
N ALA A 180 13.29 -18.01 0.34
CA ALA A 180 13.74 -19.26 -0.27
C ALA A 180 12.59 -20.28 -0.41
N GLY A 181 12.43 -20.84 -1.61
CA GLY A 181 11.37 -21.81 -1.90
C GLY A 181 10.06 -21.20 -2.40
N GLN A 182 9.96 -19.88 -2.49
CA GLN A 182 8.83 -19.20 -3.12
C GLN A 182 8.99 -19.19 -4.66
N ASP A 183 7.89 -19.08 -5.37
CA ASP A 183 7.84 -18.99 -6.84
C ASP A 183 8.05 -17.55 -7.35
N HIS A 184 8.34 -16.63 -6.44
CA HIS A 184 8.54 -15.21 -6.68
C HIS A 184 9.63 -14.64 -5.77
N THR A 185 10.11 -13.45 -6.13
CA THR A 185 10.89 -12.56 -5.27
C THR A 185 10.07 -11.33 -4.94
N HIS A 186 10.40 -10.66 -3.84
CA HIS A 186 9.81 -9.36 -3.57
C HIS A 186 10.31 -8.35 -4.59
N TRP A 187 9.40 -7.45 -5.03
CA TRP A 187 9.77 -6.41 -5.99
C TRP A 187 9.78 -5.05 -5.29
N ASN A 188 8.61 -4.45 -5.07
CA ASN A 188 8.53 -3.13 -4.46
C ASN A 188 7.40 -3.06 -3.46
N ASP A 189 7.60 -2.27 -2.39
CA ASP A 189 6.52 -1.72 -1.56
C ASP A 189 6.27 -0.26 -1.92
N TYR A 190 5.02 0.17 -1.81
CA TYR A 190 4.58 1.55 -1.85
C TYR A 190 3.90 1.88 -0.53
N TYR A 191 4.60 2.57 0.36
CA TYR A 191 4.20 2.80 1.75
C TYR A 191 4.24 4.30 2.09
N ASN A 192 3.91 4.69 3.31
CA ASN A 192 3.77 6.10 3.73
C ASN A 192 2.88 6.93 2.79
N ILE A 193 1.96 6.27 2.08
CA ILE A 193 1.09 6.92 1.11
C ILE A 193 0.35 8.06 1.79
N THR A 194 0.41 9.27 1.21
CA THR A 194 -0.17 10.47 1.81
C THR A 194 -0.80 11.33 0.72
N TYR A 195 -2.03 11.79 0.95
CA TYR A 195 -2.69 12.78 0.10
C TYR A 195 -2.09 14.17 0.34
N THR A 196 -1.72 14.86 -0.74
CA THR A 196 -1.05 16.16 -0.71
C THR A 196 -1.87 17.25 -1.41
N GLY A 197 -3.04 16.89 -1.96
CA GLY A 197 -3.98 17.87 -2.53
C GLY A 197 -4.54 18.78 -1.43
N GLY A 198 -4.76 20.07 -1.76
CA GLY A 198 -5.42 20.98 -0.83
C GLY A 198 -6.86 20.55 -0.53
N GLN A 199 -7.31 20.84 0.68
CA GLN A 199 -8.72 20.72 1.08
C GLN A 199 -9.56 21.78 0.39
#